data_312ec0f6fe62c4853d7084e62e85eb30
#
_entry.id   312ec0f6fe62c4853d7084e62e85eb30
#
_cell.length_a   1.000
_cell.length_b   1.000
_cell.length_c   1.000
_cell.angle_alpha   90.00
_cell.angle_beta   90.00
_cell.angle_gamma   90.00
#
_symmetry.space_group_name_H-M   'P 1'
#
loop_
_entity.id
_entity.type
_entity.pdbx_description
1 polymer ?
#
loop_
_entity_poly.entity_id
_entity_poly.type
_entity_poly.pdbx_seq_one_letter_code
_entity_poly.pdbx_strand_id
1 'polypeptide(L)'
;MGKLPTTQLLALLNCLKPTAEIVVPPRPGFDSGVHRIGKDRYLVVSTDPCIGVPREWFGWLLVHYSASDVALFGAEPRYLSLNLLGPPGTKFESYRSVMRQACAAAAELDATIVTGHTGSYDGLSCLVGTCTAYGFVNSKQLITPDGSKPGDLILCTKPLGLEVLINLALTRRTLANRLFGANRALQLARMIKMQSCVKEALLLAK
;
A
#
# COMPACT_ATOMS: atom_id res chain seq x y z
N MET A 1 3.20 -6.18 -17.53
CA MET A 1 2.09 -5.41 -16.96
C MET A 1 2.54 -4.83 -15.63
N GLY A 2 2.19 -3.59 -15.32
CA GLY A 2 2.62 -2.87 -14.12
C GLY A 2 2.23 -1.40 -14.20
N LYS A 3 2.97 -0.56 -13.45
CA LYS A 3 2.80 0.91 -13.50
C LYS A 3 3.05 1.44 -14.93
N LEU A 4 2.38 2.54 -15.29
CA LEU A 4 2.63 3.21 -16.58
C LEU A 4 4.08 3.68 -16.70
N PRO A 5 4.65 3.76 -17.92
CA PRO A 5 5.92 4.43 -18.15
C PRO A 5 5.91 5.86 -17.60
N THR A 6 7.02 6.31 -17.03
CA THR A 6 7.13 7.63 -16.37
C THR A 6 6.68 8.78 -17.29
N THR A 7 6.99 8.73 -18.59
CA THR A 7 6.57 9.75 -19.56
C THR A 7 5.06 9.83 -19.72
N GLN A 8 4.37 8.69 -19.75
CA GLN A 8 2.90 8.65 -19.82
C GLN A 8 2.27 9.11 -18.50
N LEU A 9 2.82 8.70 -17.36
CA LEU A 9 2.36 9.15 -16.05
C LEU A 9 2.49 10.67 -15.93
N LEU A 10 3.63 11.25 -16.30
CA LEU A 10 3.83 12.70 -16.29
C LEU A 10 2.81 13.43 -17.16
N ALA A 11 2.50 12.90 -18.35
CA ALA A 11 1.48 13.49 -19.23
C ALA A 11 0.09 13.55 -18.57
N LEU A 12 -0.29 12.51 -17.80
CA LEU A 12 -1.53 12.51 -17.02
C LEU A 12 -1.47 13.51 -15.86
N LEU A 13 -0.36 13.55 -15.13
CA LEU A 13 -0.20 14.44 -13.97
C LEU A 13 -0.17 15.93 -14.35
N ASN A 14 0.22 16.28 -15.59
CA ASN A 14 0.17 17.67 -16.10
C ASN A 14 -1.24 18.27 -16.13
N CYS A 15 -2.30 17.47 -16.06
CA CYS A 15 -3.69 17.96 -15.95
C CYS A 15 -4.01 18.49 -14.54
N LEU A 16 -3.19 18.17 -13.53
CA LEU A 16 -3.44 18.53 -12.14
C LEU A 16 -3.02 20.00 -11.89
N LYS A 17 -3.83 20.67 -11.09
CA LYS A 17 -3.55 22.04 -10.61
C LYS A 17 -3.54 22.04 -9.08
N PRO A 18 -2.42 21.67 -8.44
CA PRO A 18 -2.34 21.64 -6.99
C PRO A 18 -2.51 23.06 -6.41
N THR A 19 -3.22 23.17 -5.30
CA THR A 19 -3.34 24.43 -4.54
C THR A 19 -2.10 24.64 -3.65
N ALA A 20 -1.97 25.83 -3.07
CA ALA A 20 -0.82 26.18 -2.21
C ALA A 20 -0.71 25.33 -0.93
N GLU A 21 -1.80 24.68 -0.52
CA GLU A 21 -1.83 23.77 0.63
C GLU A 21 -1.22 22.41 0.31
N ILE A 22 -1.10 22.03 -0.96
CA ILE A 22 -0.47 20.76 -1.36
C ILE A 22 1.05 20.91 -1.29
N VAL A 23 1.64 20.33 -0.26
CA VAL A 23 3.09 20.38 0.00
C VAL A 23 3.84 19.37 -0.86
N VAL A 24 3.26 18.17 -1.03
CA VAL A 24 3.79 17.15 -1.91
C VAL A 24 2.69 16.76 -2.90
N PRO A 25 2.73 17.28 -4.14
CA PRO A 25 1.79 16.89 -5.18
C PRO A 25 2.12 15.51 -5.75
N PRO A 26 1.17 14.86 -6.44
CA PRO A 26 1.43 13.61 -7.14
C PRO A 26 2.56 13.78 -8.15
N ARG A 27 3.59 12.92 -8.05
CA ARG A 27 4.73 12.87 -8.99
C ARG A 27 5.37 11.49 -8.98
N PRO A 28 6.06 11.09 -10.06
CA PRO A 28 6.76 9.81 -10.09
C PRO A 28 7.75 9.66 -8.94
N GLY A 29 7.77 8.48 -8.31
CA GLY A 29 8.66 8.20 -7.16
C GLY A 29 8.13 8.66 -5.81
N PHE A 30 6.91 9.22 -5.76
CA PHE A 30 6.23 9.61 -4.54
C PHE A 30 4.92 8.83 -4.43
N ASP A 31 4.84 7.91 -3.50
CA ASP A 31 3.67 7.05 -3.34
C ASP A 31 2.60 7.69 -2.43
N SER A 32 2.93 8.80 -1.74
CA SER A 32 1.98 9.59 -0.96
C SER A 32 1.96 11.05 -1.36
N GLY A 33 0.79 11.67 -1.24
CA GLY A 33 0.60 13.11 -1.30
C GLY A 33 0.54 13.72 0.10
N VAL A 34 0.93 15.00 0.24
CA VAL A 34 0.93 15.72 1.52
C VAL A 34 0.18 17.03 1.39
N HIS A 35 -0.81 17.21 2.25
CA HIS A 35 -1.64 18.40 2.34
C HIS A 35 -1.43 19.09 3.70
N ARG A 36 -1.22 20.42 3.71
CA ARG A 36 -1.18 21.21 4.91
C ARG A 36 -2.60 21.47 5.39
N ILE A 37 -2.92 21.07 6.63
CA ILE A 37 -4.25 21.21 7.24
C ILE A 37 -4.24 22.13 8.48
N GLY A 38 -3.10 22.75 8.78
CA GLY A 38 -2.93 23.66 9.90
C GLY A 38 -1.54 24.28 9.93
N LYS A 39 -1.25 25.09 10.96
CA LYS A 39 0.03 25.81 11.08
C LYS A 39 1.24 24.86 11.10
N ASP A 40 1.14 23.74 11.80
CA ASP A 40 2.17 22.69 11.91
C ASP A 40 1.53 21.30 11.87
N ARG A 41 0.59 21.12 10.95
CA ARG A 41 -0.14 19.85 10.82
C ARG A 41 -0.35 19.52 9.34
N TYR A 42 0.03 18.31 8.98
CA TYR A 42 -0.06 17.80 7.63
C TYR A 42 -0.86 16.51 7.58
N LEU A 43 -1.65 16.36 6.54
CA LEU A 43 -2.34 15.13 6.17
C LEU A 43 -1.51 14.45 5.08
N VAL A 44 -1.11 13.21 5.33
CA VAL A 44 -0.48 12.32 4.36
C VAL A 44 -1.51 11.33 3.85
N VAL A 45 -1.59 11.17 2.55
CA VAL A 45 -2.58 10.30 1.89
C VAL A 45 -1.89 9.43 0.85
N SER A 46 -2.15 8.12 0.90
CA SER A 46 -1.77 7.19 -0.16
C SER A 46 -2.97 6.36 -0.60
N THR A 47 -2.99 5.98 -1.87
CA THR A 47 -4.03 5.12 -2.45
C THR A 47 -3.38 4.04 -3.31
N ASP A 48 -3.58 2.77 -2.93
CA ASP A 48 -3.08 1.63 -3.67
C ASP A 48 -4.16 0.62 -4.03
N PRO A 49 -4.09 0.06 -5.24
CA PRO A 49 -4.88 -1.09 -5.62
C PRO A 49 -4.27 -2.39 -5.07
N CYS A 50 -5.14 -3.36 -4.78
CA CYS A 50 -4.77 -4.72 -4.43
C CYS A 50 -5.47 -5.68 -5.42
N ILE A 51 -4.68 -6.39 -6.22
CA ILE A 51 -5.19 -7.28 -7.28
C ILE A 51 -4.21 -8.43 -7.50
N GLY A 52 -4.76 -9.63 -7.75
CA GLY A 52 -3.93 -10.82 -8.06
C GLY A 52 -3.07 -11.33 -6.91
N VAL A 53 -3.36 -10.92 -5.68
CA VAL A 53 -2.67 -11.34 -4.46
C VAL A 53 -3.31 -12.61 -3.86
N PRO A 54 -2.65 -13.28 -2.90
CA PRO A 54 -3.21 -14.45 -2.22
C PRO A 54 -4.53 -14.11 -1.51
N ARG A 55 -5.56 -14.93 -1.71
CA ARG A 55 -6.91 -14.69 -1.16
C ARG A 55 -6.92 -14.63 0.38
N GLU A 56 -6.12 -15.47 1.01
CA GLU A 56 -5.98 -15.57 2.46
C GLU A 56 -5.28 -14.35 3.09
N TRP A 57 -4.68 -13.51 2.29
CA TRP A 57 -3.96 -12.31 2.71
C TRP A 57 -4.45 -11.04 2.03
N PHE A 58 -5.51 -11.14 1.20
CA PHE A 58 -5.97 -10.03 0.38
C PHE A 58 -6.30 -8.78 1.20
N GLY A 59 -7.12 -8.91 2.24
CA GLY A 59 -7.52 -7.77 3.07
C GLY A 59 -6.35 -7.22 3.92
N TRP A 60 -5.44 -8.08 4.34
CA TRP A 60 -4.24 -7.67 5.07
C TRP A 60 -3.31 -6.85 4.14
N LEU A 61 -3.01 -7.35 2.96
CA LEU A 61 -2.19 -6.64 1.96
C LEU A 61 -2.85 -5.34 1.51
N LEU A 62 -4.17 -5.35 1.28
CA LEU A 62 -4.94 -4.18 0.90
C LEU A 62 -4.74 -3.01 1.87
N VAL A 63 -4.72 -3.27 3.17
CA VAL A 63 -4.49 -2.25 4.21
C VAL A 63 -3.01 -1.87 4.27
N HIS A 64 -2.11 -2.87 4.31
CA HIS A 64 -0.70 -2.60 4.57
C HIS A 64 0.05 -1.95 3.40
N TYR A 65 -0.40 -2.08 2.15
CA TYR A 65 0.19 -1.37 1.02
C TYR A 65 0.08 0.14 1.23
N SER A 66 -1.13 0.68 1.25
CA SER A 66 -1.33 2.13 1.44
C SER A 66 -0.87 2.64 2.82
N ALA A 67 -1.01 1.83 3.88
CA ALA A 67 -0.53 2.21 5.20
C ALA A 67 0.99 2.32 5.27
N SER A 68 1.71 1.46 4.55
CA SER A 68 3.18 1.53 4.44
C SER A 68 3.63 2.83 3.79
N ASP A 69 2.98 3.25 2.71
CA ASP A 69 3.30 4.48 1.99
C ASP A 69 3.08 5.73 2.86
N VAL A 70 1.98 5.75 3.62
CA VAL A 70 1.73 6.82 4.60
C VAL A 70 2.82 6.86 5.67
N ALA A 71 3.21 5.69 6.18
CA ALA A 71 4.23 5.57 7.22
C ALA A 71 5.63 6.02 6.74
N LEU A 72 5.97 5.81 5.46
CA LEU A 72 7.24 6.27 4.85
C LEU A 72 7.40 7.80 4.90
N PHE A 73 6.29 8.54 5.00
CA PHE A 73 6.30 9.99 5.18
C PHE A 73 6.31 10.41 6.66
N GLY A 74 6.54 9.49 7.59
CA GLY A 74 6.58 9.73 9.03
C GLY A 74 5.21 9.85 9.69
N ALA A 75 4.12 9.61 8.95
CA ALA A 75 2.75 9.72 9.44
C ALA A 75 2.20 8.37 9.92
N GLU A 76 1.59 8.34 11.11
CA GLU A 76 0.86 7.16 11.56
C GLU A 76 -0.43 7.01 10.75
N PRO A 77 -0.67 5.86 10.07
CA PRO A 77 -1.94 5.59 9.41
C PRO A 77 -3.07 5.54 10.45
N ARG A 78 -4.08 6.40 10.33
CA ARG A 78 -5.18 6.50 11.31
C ARG A 78 -6.53 6.17 10.73
N TYR A 79 -6.78 6.52 9.48
CA TYR A 79 -8.06 6.31 8.83
C TYR A 79 -7.87 5.61 7.48
N LEU A 80 -8.83 4.76 7.13
CA LEU A 80 -8.81 3.96 5.90
C LEU A 80 -10.14 4.10 5.17
N SER A 81 -10.09 4.19 3.85
CA SER A 81 -11.23 4.05 2.96
C SER A 81 -11.01 2.85 2.05
N LEU A 82 -11.97 1.93 1.95
CA LEU A 82 -11.82 0.69 1.20
C LEU A 82 -12.86 0.57 0.09
N ASN A 83 -12.41 0.25 -1.12
CA ASN A 83 -13.28 -0.22 -2.19
C ASN A 83 -13.02 -1.71 -2.46
N LEU A 84 -14.08 -2.50 -2.54
CA LEU A 84 -14.04 -3.93 -2.90
C LEU A 84 -14.98 -4.16 -4.08
N LEU A 85 -14.40 -4.39 -5.25
CA LEU A 85 -15.14 -4.53 -6.50
C LEU A 85 -14.91 -5.93 -7.07
N GLY A 86 -15.98 -6.67 -7.33
CA GLY A 86 -15.88 -8.00 -7.89
C GLY A 86 -16.64 -8.15 -9.20
N PRO A 87 -16.35 -9.19 -9.99
CA PRO A 87 -17.16 -9.55 -11.14
C PRO A 87 -18.56 -10.01 -10.71
N PRO A 88 -19.55 -10.00 -11.64
CA PRO A 88 -20.84 -10.60 -11.39
C PRO A 88 -20.71 -12.05 -10.89
N GLY A 89 -21.55 -12.43 -9.93
CA GLY A 89 -21.49 -13.76 -9.32
C GLY A 89 -20.43 -13.93 -8.22
N THR A 90 -19.69 -12.88 -7.87
CA THR A 90 -18.79 -12.93 -6.71
C THR A 90 -19.58 -13.25 -5.45
N LYS A 91 -19.21 -14.35 -4.77
CA LYS A 91 -19.90 -14.80 -3.56
C LYS A 91 -19.70 -13.80 -2.42
N PHE A 92 -20.75 -13.52 -1.66
CA PHE A 92 -20.71 -12.68 -0.47
C PHE A 92 -19.57 -13.05 0.50
N GLU A 93 -19.30 -14.35 0.65
CA GLU A 93 -18.23 -14.86 1.51
C GLU A 93 -16.84 -14.37 1.12
N SER A 94 -16.62 -14.10 -0.18
CA SER A 94 -15.34 -13.53 -0.66
C SER A 94 -15.17 -12.11 -0.13
N TYR A 95 -16.19 -11.26 -0.23
CA TYR A 95 -16.17 -9.91 0.34
C TYR A 95 -16.02 -9.95 1.86
N ARG A 96 -16.79 -10.83 2.53
CA ARG A 96 -16.75 -11.00 3.99
C ARG A 96 -15.36 -11.42 4.48
N SER A 97 -14.72 -12.35 3.77
CA SER A 97 -13.35 -12.80 4.09
C SER A 97 -12.34 -11.66 3.99
N VAL A 98 -12.37 -10.90 2.89
CA VAL A 98 -11.46 -9.75 2.70
C VAL A 98 -11.70 -8.68 3.77
N MET A 99 -12.96 -8.36 4.07
CA MET A 99 -13.28 -7.36 5.08
C MET A 99 -12.80 -7.78 6.48
N ARG A 100 -12.96 -9.06 6.86
CA ARG A 100 -12.42 -9.56 8.14
C ARG A 100 -10.90 -9.40 8.23
N GLN A 101 -10.18 -9.73 7.15
CA GLN A 101 -8.73 -9.57 7.08
C GLN A 101 -8.35 -8.07 7.18
N ALA A 102 -9.07 -7.20 6.47
CA ALA A 102 -8.83 -5.76 6.50
C ALA A 102 -9.09 -5.15 7.90
N CYS A 103 -10.18 -5.58 8.57
CA CYS A 103 -10.45 -5.14 9.94
C CYS A 103 -9.36 -5.60 10.91
N ALA A 104 -8.87 -6.82 10.79
CA ALA A 104 -7.77 -7.31 11.61
C ALA A 104 -6.46 -6.55 11.35
N ALA A 105 -6.16 -6.25 10.07
CA ALA A 105 -4.99 -5.46 9.69
C ALA A 105 -5.09 -4.01 10.17
N ALA A 106 -6.27 -3.40 10.09
CA ALA A 106 -6.51 -2.05 10.63
C ALA A 106 -6.29 -2.01 12.15
N ALA A 107 -6.76 -3.03 12.87
CA ALA A 107 -6.53 -3.15 14.31
C ALA A 107 -5.03 -3.35 14.67
N GLU A 108 -4.25 -4.06 13.85
CA GLU A 108 -2.78 -4.18 14.02
C GLU A 108 -2.07 -2.79 13.97
N LEU A 109 -2.68 -1.81 13.29
CA LEU A 109 -2.14 -0.46 13.07
C LEU A 109 -2.81 0.63 13.92
N ASP A 110 -3.75 0.27 14.79
CA ASP A 110 -4.60 1.24 15.51
C ASP A 110 -5.28 2.23 14.54
N ALA A 111 -5.70 1.72 13.38
CA ALA A 111 -6.38 2.48 12.33
C ALA A 111 -7.85 2.10 12.23
N THR A 112 -8.68 3.02 11.74
CA THR A 112 -10.13 2.84 11.62
C THR A 112 -10.55 2.90 10.15
N ILE A 113 -11.34 1.92 9.70
CA ILE A 113 -12.02 1.97 8.40
C ILE A 113 -13.24 2.89 8.57
N VAL A 114 -13.21 4.05 7.90
CA VAL A 114 -14.22 5.10 8.06
C VAL A 114 -15.25 5.14 6.94
N THR A 115 -14.93 4.62 5.76
CA THR A 115 -15.83 4.63 4.60
C THR A 115 -15.37 3.61 3.56
N GLY A 116 -16.18 3.40 2.54
CA GLY A 116 -15.82 2.54 1.42
C GLY A 116 -16.99 2.28 0.48
N HIS A 117 -16.72 1.43 -0.51
CA HIS A 117 -17.72 0.97 -1.47
C HIS A 117 -17.51 -0.51 -1.74
N THR A 118 -18.61 -1.28 -1.83
CA THR A 118 -18.54 -2.71 -2.14
C THR A 118 -19.63 -3.06 -3.14
N GLY A 119 -19.27 -3.74 -4.22
CA GLY A 119 -20.24 -4.11 -5.25
C GLY A 119 -19.69 -5.07 -6.30
N SER A 120 -20.58 -5.55 -7.16
CA SER A 120 -20.25 -6.36 -8.33
C SER A 120 -20.53 -5.56 -9.59
N TYR A 121 -19.58 -5.61 -10.54
CA TYR A 121 -19.62 -4.81 -11.76
C TYR A 121 -19.22 -5.64 -12.97
N ASP A 122 -19.95 -5.42 -14.08
CA ASP A 122 -19.56 -5.95 -15.38
C ASP A 122 -18.20 -5.39 -15.80
N GLY A 123 -17.47 -6.17 -16.58
CA GLY A 123 -16.12 -5.79 -17.04
C GLY A 123 -14.98 -6.16 -16.09
N LEU A 124 -15.28 -6.61 -14.87
CA LEU A 124 -14.27 -7.17 -13.97
C LEU A 124 -14.14 -8.68 -14.18
N SER A 125 -12.89 -9.17 -14.18
CA SER A 125 -12.58 -10.61 -14.27
C SER A 125 -12.13 -11.23 -12.94
N CYS A 126 -11.85 -10.39 -11.94
CA CYS A 126 -11.43 -10.82 -10.60
C CYS A 126 -11.82 -9.79 -9.56
N LEU A 127 -11.67 -10.15 -8.28
CA LEU A 127 -11.84 -9.23 -7.18
C LEU A 127 -10.69 -8.20 -7.19
N VAL A 128 -11.06 -6.93 -7.09
CA VAL A 128 -10.16 -5.78 -6.99
C VAL A 128 -10.44 -5.08 -5.68
N GLY A 129 -9.41 -4.80 -4.91
CA GLY A 129 -9.46 -3.92 -3.74
C GLY A 129 -8.71 -2.63 -4.02
N THR A 130 -9.17 -1.52 -3.42
CA THR A 130 -8.40 -0.27 -3.36
C THR A 130 -8.50 0.25 -1.94
N CYS A 131 -7.38 0.57 -1.33
CA CYS A 131 -7.32 1.22 -0.03
C CYS A 131 -6.76 2.63 -0.19
N THR A 132 -7.40 3.59 0.47
CA THR A 132 -6.81 4.91 0.72
C THR A 132 -6.53 4.99 2.21
N ALA A 133 -5.26 5.21 2.57
CA ALA A 133 -4.83 5.43 3.94
C ALA A 133 -4.57 6.91 4.18
N TYR A 134 -4.93 7.38 5.36
CA TYR A 134 -4.77 8.75 5.82
C TYR A 134 -3.99 8.75 7.13
N GLY A 135 -2.95 9.58 7.21
CA GLY A 135 -2.15 9.78 8.41
C GLY A 135 -1.89 11.25 8.68
N PHE A 136 -1.50 11.56 9.90
CA PHE A 136 -1.19 12.93 10.32
C PHE A 136 0.25 13.00 10.82
N VAL A 137 0.91 14.12 10.53
CA VAL A 137 2.28 14.37 10.93
C VAL A 137 2.51 15.88 11.12
N ASN A 138 3.46 16.25 11.96
CA ASN A 138 3.94 17.63 12.08
C ASN A 138 5.17 17.86 11.17
N SER A 139 5.60 19.10 11.03
CA SER A 139 6.73 19.46 10.17
C SER A 139 8.06 18.82 10.56
N LYS A 140 8.27 18.52 11.85
CA LYS A 140 9.52 17.92 12.34
C LYS A 140 9.64 16.44 12.00
N GLN A 141 8.50 15.75 11.88
CA GLN A 141 8.41 14.32 11.60
C GLN A 141 8.13 14.02 10.13
N LEU A 142 7.72 15.03 9.34
CA LEU A 142 7.45 14.85 7.93
C LEU A 142 8.73 14.50 7.17
N ILE A 143 8.74 13.34 6.53
CA ILE A 143 9.83 12.87 5.68
C ILE A 143 9.34 12.87 4.23
N THR A 144 10.17 13.33 3.32
CA THR A 144 9.88 13.31 1.88
C THR A 144 11.03 12.68 1.11
N PRO A 145 10.77 11.98 -0.02
CA PRO A 145 11.83 11.32 -0.80
C PRO A 145 12.91 12.27 -1.35
N ASP A 146 12.57 13.54 -1.52
CA ASP A 146 13.51 14.58 -2.03
C ASP A 146 14.39 15.21 -0.94
N GLY A 147 14.32 14.71 0.29
CA GLY A 147 15.19 15.15 1.39
C GLY A 147 16.63 14.61 1.31
N SER A 148 16.88 13.55 0.51
CA SER A 148 18.21 12.93 0.40
C SER A 148 19.23 13.80 -0.31
N LYS A 149 20.52 13.69 0.10
CA LYS A 149 21.63 14.47 -0.41
C LYS A 149 22.78 13.59 -0.88
N PRO A 150 23.62 14.04 -1.81
CA PRO A 150 24.86 13.34 -2.15
C PRO A 150 25.72 13.12 -0.90
N GLY A 151 26.15 11.88 -0.68
CA GLY A 151 26.90 11.46 0.50
C GLY A 151 26.08 10.77 1.58
N ASP A 152 24.76 10.80 1.51
CA ASP A 152 23.89 10.04 2.41
C ASP A 152 24.06 8.52 2.21
N LEU A 153 23.94 7.77 3.30
CA LEU A 153 23.99 6.32 3.27
C LEU A 153 22.60 5.76 2.91
N ILE A 154 22.58 4.77 2.03
CA ILE A 154 21.36 4.03 1.68
C ILE A 154 21.25 2.80 2.57
N LEU A 155 20.22 2.74 3.40
CA LEU A 155 19.89 1.59 4.23
C LEU A 155 18.72 0.81 3.62
N CYS A 156 18.85 -0.52 3.60
CA CYS A 156 17.79 -1.42 3.18
C CYS A 156 17.37 -2.30 4.35
N THR A 157 16.17 -2.08 4.89
CA THR A 157 15.69 -2.81 6.08
C THR A 157 15.26 -4.25 5.76
N LYS A 158 14.96 -4.55 4.49
CA LYS A 158 14.51 -5.88 4.02
C LYS A 158 15.07 -6.17 2.62
N PRO A 159 15.18 -7.45 2.23
CA PRO A 159 15.65 -7.82 0.89
C PRO A 159 14.79 -7.21 -0.22
N LEU A 160 15.42 -6.71 -1.27
CA LEU A 160 14.75 -6.22 -2.46
C LEU A 160 14.01 -7.36 -3.18
N GLY A 161 12.84 -7.05 -3.76
CA GLY A 161 12.01 -8.01 -4.48
C GLY A 161 11.27 -9.01 -3.58
N LEU A 162 11.29 -8.82 -2.27
CA LEU A 162 10.66 -9.72 -1.29
C LEU A 162 9.17 -9.91 -1.55
N GLU A 163 8.44 -8.86 -1.86
CA GLU A 163 7.01 -8.92 -2.19
C GLU A 163 6.73 -9.86 -3.36
N VAL A 164 7.47 -9.71 -4.46
CA VAL A 164 7.31 -10.56 -5.66
C VAL A 164 7.58 -12.03 -5.33
N LEU A 165 8.63 -12.32 -4.58
CA LEU A 165 8.99 -13.69 -4.20
C LEU A 165 7.94 -14.32 -3.29
N ILE A 166 7.42 -13.60 -2.32
CA ILE A 166 6.38 -14.07 -1.39
C ILE A 166 5.07 -14.30 -2.16
N ASN A 167 4.63 -13.33 -2.96
CA ASN A 167 3.41 -13.47 -3.73
C ASN A 167 3.50 -14.63 -4.74
N LEU A 168 4.65 -14.82 -5.39
CA LEU A 168 4.89 -15.99 -6.24
C LEU A 168 4.79 -17.30 -5.45
N ALA A 169 5.39 -17.37 -4.27
CA ALA A 169 5.36 -18.58 -3.43
C ALA A 169 3.94 -18.93 -2.96
N LEU A 170 3.08 -17.94 -2.75
CA LEU A 170 1.70 -18.11 -2.32
C LEU A 170 0.74 -18.39 -3.48
N THR A 171 0.87 -17.68 -4.61
CA THR A 171 -0.08 -17.73 -5.74
C THR A 171 0.30 -18.74 -6.82
N ARG A 172 1.60 -19.07 -6.96
CA ARG A 172 2.16 -19.95 -7.98
C ARG A 172 3.05 -21.04 -7.39
N ARG A 173 2.51 -21.74 -6.40
CA ARG A 173 3.27 -22.69 -5.55
C ARG A 173 4.09 -23.71 -6.34
N THR A 174 3.52 -24.31 -7.39
CA THR A 174 4.25 -25.28 -8.24
C THR A 174 5.47 -24.64 -8.90
N LEU A 175 5.32 -23.43 -9.42
CA LEU A 175 6.43 -22.68 -10.03
C LEU A 175 7.49 -22.31 -8.99
N ALA A 176 7.07 -21.81 -7.83
CA ALA A 176 7.97 -21.46 -6.73
C ALA A 176 8.77 -22.69 -6.25
N ASN A 177 8.11 -23.85 -6.09
CA ASN A 177 8.78 -25.10 -5.72
C ASN A 177 9.83 -25.54 -6.75
N ARG A 178 9.52 -25.36 -8.04
CA ARG A 178 10.46 -25.68 -9.13
C ARG A 178 11.67 -24.74 -9.14
N LEU A 179 11.47 -23.45 -8.87
CA LEU A 179 12.52 -22.43 -8.92
C LEU A 179 13.42 -22.44 -7.67
N PHE A 180 12.83 -22.65 -6.48
CA PHE A 180 13.52 -22.44 -5.20
C PHE A 180 13.62 -23.71 -4.34
N GLY A 181 12.94 -24.81 -4.73
CA GLY A 181 12.74 -25.99 -3.88
C GLY A 181 11.58 -25.77 -2.87
N ALA A 182 10.93 -26.87 -2.47
CA ALA A 182 9.72 -26.82 -1.64
C ALA A 182 9.95 -26.14 -0.27
N ASN A 183 11.07 -26.40 0.38
CA ASN A 183 11.41 -25.83 1.68
C ASN A 183 11.58 -24.31 1.62
N ARG A 184 12.30 -23.81 0.62
CA ARG A 184 12.52 -22.38 0.42
C ARG A 184 11.25 -21.64 0.03
N ALA A 185 10.43 -22.23 -0.85
CA ALA A 185 9.12 -21.69 -1.21
C ALA A 185 8.19 -21.58 0.01
N LEU A 186 8.19 -22.58 0.88
CA LEU A 186 7.43 -22.54 2.14
C LEU A 186 7.93 -21.44 3.09
N GLN A 187 9.25 -21.28 3.22
CA GLN A 187 9.85 -20.21 4.03
C GLN A 187 9.42 -18.83 3.50
N LEU A 188 9.51 -18.59 2.17
CA LEU A 188 9.05 -17.36 1.54
C LEU A 188 7.57 -17.08 1.82
N ALA A 189 6.71 -18.09 1.68
CA ALA A 189 5.27 -17.94 1.96
C ALA A 189 4.99 -17.52 3.41
N ARG A 190 5.79 -17.99 4.38
CA ARG A 190 5.66 -17.60 5.80
C ARG A 190 6.10 -16.18 6.11
N MET A 191 6.83 -15.53 5.20
CA MET A 191 7.33 -14.16 5.37
C MET A 191 6.35 -13.09 4.96
N ILE A 192 5.08 -13.41 4.69
CA ILE A 192 4.05 -12.50 4.16
C ILE A 192 3.98 -11.17 4.93
N LYS A 193 4.03 -11.20 6.25
CA LYS A 193 3.96 -9.99 7.09
C LYS A 193 5.19 -9.07 6.94
N MET A 194 6.28 -9.54 6.36
CA MET A 194 7.43 -8.70 6.03
C MET A 194 7.16 -7.75 4.84
N GLN A 195 6.05 -7.89 4.13
CA GLN A 195 5.66 -6.93 3.10
C GLN A 195 5.21 -5.58 3.68
N SER A 196 4.79 -5.53 4.93
CA SER A 196 4.54 -4.25 5.61
C SER A 196 5.84 -3.60 6.05
N CYS A 197 6.00 -2.30 5.82
CA CYS A 197 7.11 -1.51 6.35
C CYS A 197 6.66 -0.43 7.35
N VAL A 198 5.41 -0.47 7.82
CA VAL A 198 4.86 0.56 8.73
C VAL A 198 5.72 0.71 10.00
N LYS A 199 6.09 -0.39 10.63
CA LYS A 199 6.85 -0.35 11.89
C LYS A 199 8.24 0.25 11.71
N GLU A 200 8.95 -0.18 10.68
CA GLU A 200 10.29 0.30 10.37
C GLU A 200 10.27 1.77 9.97
N ALA A 201 9.33 2.16 9.11
CA ALA A 201 9.20 3.54 8.65
C ALA A 201 8.92 4.49 9.82
N LEU A 202 7.95 4.17 10.69
CA LEU A 202 7.64 4.99 11.87
C LEU A 202 8.76 4.99 12.91
N LEU A 203 9.57 3.94 13.00
CA LEU A 203 10.74 3.91 13.88
C LEU A 203 11.84 4.84 13.36
N LEU A 204 12.08 4.86 12.05
CA LEU A 204 13.10 5.70 11.42
C LEU A 204 12.70 7.19 11.34
N ALA A 205 11.41 7.51 11.50
CA ALA A 205 10.87 8.87 11.50
C ALA A 205 10.96 9.57 12.87
N LYS A 206 11.40 8.89 13.92
CA LYS A 206 11.56 9.43 15.29
C LYS A 206 12.92 10.06 15.48
#